data_627f84e4e0151cdcf4b720f36a4ab60a
#
_entry.id   627f84e4e0151cdcf4b720f36a4ab60a
#
_cell.length_a   1.000
_cell.length_b   1.000
_cell.length_c   1.000
_cell.angle_alpha   90.00
_cell.angle_beta   90.00
_cell.angle_gamma   90.00
#
_symmetry.space_group_name_H-M   'P 1'
#
loop_
_entity.id
_entity.type
_entity.pdbx_description
1 polymer ?
#
loop_
_entity_poly.entity_id
_entity_poly.type
_entity_poly.pdbx_seq_one_letter_code
_entity_poly.pdbx_strand_id
1 'polypeptide(L)'
;RNLYANKRLVFLQHGISEKDGSPWLHKNLKNLGLFFTATQMEYNAILKGTYGYTDDVVKLAGFPRFDLLQNCPKRQIVIMPTWRAALVTGFDRKTGLRNLKQGIEKSTFFKIYADLLSSTRLFDAAQQRGYQICFFDHPNMRVAGILPKDGRLVLLPNTMTYRNIFSQASLLVTDYSSVAFDFAYLRKPLVYFQADTAEFYAGQLYDKGYFSYEEDGFGEVLYSADTLIDTLLTYMEAGCVMKPEYRRRVDEFFTFNDKNNSRRVYEEIKKYAHFDA
;
A
#
# COMPACT_ATOMS: atom_id res chain seq x y z
N ARG A 1 2.48 32.83 6.40
CA ARG A 1 3.21 33.16 5.14
C ARG A 1 3.30 31.88 4.31
N ASN A 2 2.68 31.85 3.14
CA ASN A 2 2.75 30.71 2.26
C ASN A 2 4.16 30.63 1.65
N LEU A 3 5.00 29.71 2.15
CA LEU A 3 6.38 29.52 1.71
C LEU A 3 6.50 29.17 0.21
N TYR A 4 5.37 28.78 -0.41
CA TYR A 4 5.32 28.29 -1.80
C TYR A 4 4.63 29.26 -2.77
N ALA A 5 4.24 30.48 -2.32
CA ALA A 5 3.44 31.40 -3.12
C ALA A 5 4.02 31.75 -4.51
N ASN A 6 5.35 31.68 -4.64
CA ASN A 6 6.07 31.99 -5.90
C ASN A 6 6.90 30.79 -6.38
N LYS A 7 6.58 29.55 -5.97
CA LYS A 7 7.33 28.35 -6.39
C LYS A 7 6.51 27.55 -7.38
N ARG A 8 7.19 26.96 -8.36
CA ARG A 8 6.60 25.93 -9.24
C ARG A 8 6.62 24.60 -8.50
N LEU A 9 5.46 24.11 -8.08
CA LEU A 9 5.34 22.87 -7.32
C LEU A 9 5.12 21.68 -8.27
N VAL A 10 5.96 20.67 -8.12
CA VAL A 10 5.84 19.39 -8.82
C VAL A 10 5.50 18.33 -7.79
N PHE A 11 4.40 17.60 -7.98
CA PHE A 11 3.96 16.56 -7.08
C PHE A 11 4.21 15.18 -7.69
N LEU A 12 5.24 14.49 -7.16
CA LEU A 12 5.65 13.16 -7.62
C LEU A 12 4.85 12.02 -6.99
N GLN A 13 3.95 12.35 -6.09
CA GLN A 13 3.17 11.46 -5.25
C GLN A 13 3.99 10.50 -4.37
N HIS A 14 3.38 10.04 -3.29
CA HIS A 14 3.96 9.04 -2.38
C HIS A 14 3.34 7.65 -2.56
N GLY A 15 2.28 7.51 -3.36
CA GLY A 15 1.58 6.28 -3.67
C GLY A 15 0.47 6.52 -4.68
N ILE A 16 -0.01 5.46 -5.34
CA ILE A 16 -1.26 5.50 -6.09
C ILE A 16 -2.38 5.78 -5.09
N SER A 17 -3.18 6.82 -5.36
CA SER A 17 -4.30 7.19 -4.51
C SER A 17 -5.56 6.49 -5.00
N GLU A 18 -5.93 5.39 -4.33
CA GLU A 18 -7.18 4.67 -4.59
C GLU A 18 -8.41 5.38 -4.01
N LYS A 19 -8.19 6.33 -3.11
CA LYS A 19 -9.21 7.13 -2.42
C LYS A 19 -9.31 8.52 -3.00
N ASP A 20 -10.44 9.18 -2.80
CA ASP A 20 -10.56 10.59 -3.18
C ASP A 20 -9.67 11.48 -2.30
N GLY A 21 -8.61 11.99 -2.90
CA GLY A 21 -7.66 12.93 -2.27
C GLY A 21 -8.00 14.40 -2.51
N SER A 22 -9.10 14.71 -3.22
CA SER A 22 -9.45 16.07 -3.58
C SER A 22 -9.62 17.02 -2.38
N PRO A 23 -10.11 16.58 -1.19
CA PRO A 23 -10.24 17.48 -0.04
C PRO A 23 -8.93 18.13 0.41
N TRP A 24 -7.79 17.54 0.10
CA TRP A 24 -6.47 18.08 0.48
C TRP A 24 -5.53 18.35 -0.71
N LEU A 25 -5.81 17.79 -1.89
CA LEU A 25 -5.04 18.02 -3.13
C LEU A 25 -5.71 18.96 -4.12
N HIS A 26 -6.85 19.54 -3.79
CA HIS A 26 -7.55 20.46 -4.68
C HIS A 26 -6.66 21.61 -5.14
N LYS A 27 -6.79 22.03 -6.41
CA LYS A 27 -6.00 23.11 -7.02
C LYS A 27 -5.92 24.38 -6.18
N ASN A 28 -7.03 24.80 -5.60
CA ASN A 28 -7.08 26.00 -4.75
C ASN A 28 -6.27 25.89 -3.45
N LEU A 29 -5.94 24.67 -3.02
CA LEU A 29 -5.17 24.41 -1.80
C LEU A 29 -3.68 24.24 -2.09
N LYS A 30 -3.33 23.60 -3.21
CA LYS A 30 -1.96 23.19 -3.52
C LYS A 30 -1.34 23.93 -4.70
N ASN A 31 -2.14 24.35 -5.67
CA ASN A 31 -1.68 25.05 -6.89
C ASN A 31 -0.45 24.37 -7.52
N LEU A 32 -0.58 23.07 -7.81
CA LEU A 32 0.51 22.29 -8.43
C LEU A 32 0.70 22.71 -9.88
N GLY A 33 1.94 22.79 -10.31
CA GLY A 33 2.29 23.00 -11.72
C GLY A 33 2.39 21.70 -12.50
N LEU A 34 2.80 20.60 -11.83
CA LEU A 34 2.75 19.24 -12.37
C LEU A 34 2.26 18.28 -11.28
N PHE A 35 1.37 17.37 -11.68
CA PHE A 35 0.81 16.32 -10.84
C PHE A 35 0.95 14.98 -11.56
N PHE A 36 1.89 14.14 -11.13
CA PHE A 36 2.18 12.87 -11.78
C PHE A 36 1.25 11.76 -11.31
N THR A 37 0.85 10.90 -12.24
CA THR A 37 0.06 9.68 -12.01
C THR A 37 0.76 8.47 -12.59
N ALA A 38 0.47 7.28 -12.05
CA ALA A 38 1.09 6.04 -12.48
C ALA A 38 0.19 5.20 -13.39
N THR A 39 -1.11 5.44 -13.38
CA THR A 39 -2.10 4.64 -14.10
C THR A 39 -3.12 5.51 -14.80
N GLN A 40 -3.73 4.96 -15.86
CA GLN A 40 -4.80 5.66 -16.58
C GLN A 40 -6.05 5.86 -15.70
N MET A 41 -6.34 4.91 -14.80
CA MET A 41 -7.46 5.04 -13.86
C MET A 41 -7.26 6.24 -12.94
N GLU A 42 -6.08 6.35 -12.31
CA GLU A 42 -5.74 7.48 -11.43
C GLU A 42 -5.77 8.82 -12.18
N TYR A 43 -5.18 8.86 -13.39
CA TYR A 43 -5.20 10.04 -14.25
C TYR A 43 -6.63 10.51 -14.54
N ASN A 44 -7.49 9.58 -14.94
CA ASN A 44 -8.88 9.88 -15.23
C ASN A 44 -9.66 10.32 -13.98
N ALA A 45 -9.41 9.67 -12.84
CA ALA A 45 -10.06 10.02 -11.58
C ALA A 45 -9.72 11.45 -11.12
N ILE A 46 -8.48 11.89 -11.30
CA ILE A 46 -8.06 13.25 -10.98
C ILE A 46 -8.68 14.27 -11.93
N LEU A 47 -8.68 14.01 -13.25
CA LEU A 47 -9.23 14.94 -14.24
C LEU A 47 -10.74 15.06 -14.20
N LYS A 48 -11.45 13.95 -13.97
CA LYS A 48 -12.92 13.90 -13.94
C LYS A 48 -13.49 14.19 -12.54
N GLY A 49 -12.66 14.10 -11.51
CA GLY A 49 -13.05 14.34 -10.13
C GLY A 49 -13.01 15.82 -9.75
N THR A 50 -13.15 16.09 -8.47
CA THR A 50 -13.26 17.43 -7.91
C THR A 50 -11.92 18.10 -7.60
N TYR A 51 -10.80 17.61 -8.16
CA TYR A 51 -9.47 18.16 -7.91
C TYR A 51 -9.23 19.54 -8.56
N GLY A 52 -9.93 19.85 -9.65
CA GLY A 52 -9.85 21.13 -10.35
C GLY A 52 -8.61 21.33 -11.22
N TYR A 53 -7.82 20.28 -11.48
CA TYR A 53 -6.69 20.31 -12.40
C TYR A 53 -7.11 19.90 -13.82
N THR A 54 -6.33 20.35 -14.79
CA THR A 54 -6.46 20.08 -16.21
C THR A 54 -5.31 19.21 -16.72
N ASP A 55 -5.38 18.71 -17.93
CA ASP A 55 -4.41 17.79 -18.55
C ASP A 55 -3.01 18.42 -18.79
N ASP A 56 -2.94 19.75 -18.83
CA ASP A 56 -1.67 20.47 -18.84
C ASP A 56 -0.88 20.30 -17.54
N VAL A 57 -1.58 20.09 -16.40
CA VAL A 57 -0.98 19.87 -15.07
C VAL A 57 -0.84 18.40 -14.73
N VAL A 58 -1.87 17.59 -14.98
CA VAL A 58 -1.85 16.15 -14.65
C VAL A 58 -1.09 15.39 -15.75
N LYS A 59 -0.11 14.58 -15.35
CA LYS A 59 0.73 13.84 -16.28
C LYS A 59 0.75 12.35 -15.96
N LEU A 60 0.44 11.52 -16.93
CA LEU A 60 0.58 10.06 -16.85
C LEU A 60 2.01 9.68 -17.26
N ALA A 61 2.89 9.46 -16.29
CA ALA A 61 4.31 9.20 -16.53
C ALA A 61 4.87 8.01 -15.72
N GLY A 62 4.07 7.44 -14.84
CA GLY A 62 4.53 6.47 -13.86
C GLY A 62 5.23 7.12 -12.67
N PHE A 63 5.64 6.31 -11.69
CA PHE A 63 6.35 6.81 -10.52
C PHE A 63 7.83 6.44 -10.57
N PRO A 64 8.75 7.42 -10.39
CA PRO A 64 10.20 7.18 -10.42
C PRO A 64 10.66 6.05 -9.50
N ARG A 65 10.03 5.91 -8.31
CA ARG A 65 10.39 4.85 -7.36
C ARG A 65 10.16 3.43 -7.88
N PHE A 66 9.27 3.24 -8.86
CA PHE A 66 9.01 1.93 -9.46
C PHE A 66 10.21 1.39 -10.24
N ASP A 67 11.05 2.28 -10.78
CA ASP A 67 12.28 1.90 -11.50
C ASP A 67 13.28 1.17 -10.58
N LEU A 68 13.21 1.45 -9.27
CA LEU A 68 14.09 0.89 -8.25
C LEU A 68 13.57 -0.41 -7.63
N LEU A 69 12.33 -0.81 -7.93
CA LEU A 69 11.75 -2.04 -7.40
C LEU A 69 12.43 -3.26 -8.03
N GLN A 70 12.77 -4.24 -7.18
CA GLN A 70 13.43 -5.48 -7.57
C GLN A 70 12.61 -6.68 -7.08
N ASN A 71 12.66 -7.77 -7.80
CA ASN A 71 12.01 -9.03 -7.45
C ASN A 71 13.06 -10.10 -7.10
N CYS A 72 13.36 -10.23 -5.80
CA CYS A 72 14.34 -11.19 -5.27
C CYS A 72 13.73 -11.90 -4.03
N PRO A 73 12.73 -12.77 -4.24
CA PRO A 73 11.94 -13.36 -3.15
C PRO A 73 12.76 -14.32 -2.28
N LYS A 74 12.54 -14.29 -0.96
CA LYS A 74 13.21 -15.11 0.05
C LYS A 74 12.27 -16.09 0.78
N ARG A 75 11.22 -16.56 0.13
CA ARG A 75 10.18 -17.39 0.77
C ARG A 75 9.61 -16.75 2.05
N GLN A 76 9.34 -15.47 2.00
CA GLN A 76 8.73 -14.71 3.09
C GLN A 76 7.30 -14.32 2.73
N ILE A 77 6.35 -14.60 3.61
CA ILE A 77 4.99 -14.06 3.58
C ILE A 77 4.96 -12.90 4.54
N VAL A 78 4.75 -11.70 4.04
CA VAL A 78 4.76 -10.48 4.85
C VAL A 78 3.33 -10.02 5.12
N ILE A 79 2.98 -9.91 6.40
CA ILE A 79 1.71 -9.36 6.88
C ILE A 79 1.95 -7.90 7.24
N MET A 80 1.22 -6.99 6.59
CA MET A 80 1.48 -5.56 6.62
C MET A 80 0.16 -4.77 6.65
N PRO A 81 -0.50 -4.70 7.82
CA PRO A 81 -1.78 -4.01 7.94
C PRO A 81 -1.64 -2.49 7.91
N THR A 82 -2.66 -1.82 7.38
CA THR A 82 -2.82 -0.37 7.51
C THR A 82 -3.11 -0.01 8.96
N TRP A 83 -2.70 1.16 9.38
CA TRP A 83 -3.04 1.68 10.70
C TRP A 83 -4.53 2.04 10.81
N ARG A 84 -5.07 1.98 12.01
CA ARG A 84 -6.45 2.35 12.33
C ARG A 84 -6.45 3.67 13.11
N ALA A 85 -6.93 4.74 12.50
CA ALA A 85 -6.98 6.07 13.14
C ALA A 85 -7.78 6.04 14.45
N ALA A 86 -8.84 5.23 14.52
CA ALA A 86 -9.66 5.06 15.71
C ALA A 86 -8.89 4.43 16.89
N LEU A 87 -7.83 3.66 16.64
CA LEU A 87 -7.08 2.89 17.64
C LEU A 87 -5.81 3.60 18.17
N VAL A 88 -5.49 4.78 17.65
CA VAL A 88 -4.32 5.55 18.06
C VAL A 88 -4.69 6.94 18.58
N THR A 89 -3.78 7.53 19.36
CA THR A 89 -3.89 8.92 19.84
C THR A 89 -3.45 9.92 18.75
N GLY A 90 -3.58 11.20 19.05
CA GLY A 90 -2.98 12.26 18.25
C GLY A 90 -1.46 12.08 18.10
N PHE A 91 -0.90 12.72 17.07
CA PHE A 91 0.54 12.70 16.79
C PHE A 91 1.31 13.45 17.88
N ASP A 92 2.25 12.79 18.52
CA ASP A 92 3.17 13.42 19.48
C ASP A 92 4.36 14.02 18.71
N ARG A 93 4.45 15.36 18.72
CA ARG A 93 5.51 16.09 18.02
C ARG A 93 6.92 15.87 18.60
N LYS A 94 7.01 15.44 19.86
CA LYS A 94 8.32 15.21 20.53
C LYS A 94 8.92 13.88 20.12
N THR A 95 8.10 12.84 20.08
CA THR A 95 8.56 11.48 19.75
C THR A 95 8.42 11.15 18.27
N GLY A 96 7.63 11.91 17.50
CA GLY A 96 7.30 11.61 16.11
C GLY A 96 6.37 10.39 15.97
N LEU A 97 5.70 9.97 17.04
CA LEU A 97 4.89 8.74 17.08
C LEU A 97 3.45 9.03 17.52
N ARG A 98 2.61 8.03 17.32
CA ARG A 98 1.27 7.94 17.91
C ARG A 98 1.28 6.81 18.93
N ASN A 99 0.59 6.99 20.05
CA ASN A 99 0.42 5.96 21.03
C ASN A 99 -0.85 5.15 20.75
N LEU A 100 -0.84 3.88 21.13
CA LEU A 100 -2.04 3.05 21.09
C LEU A 100 -3.02 3.53 22.17
N LYS A 101 -4.33 3.53 21.86
CA LYS A 101 -5.36 3.80 22.85
C LYS A 101 -5.51 2.64 23.83
N GLN A 102 -5.94 2.94 25.04
CA GLN A 102 -6.34 1.91 26.02
C GLN A 102 -7.53 1.11 25.47
N GLY A 103 -7.53 -0.19 25.72
CA GLY A 103 -8.60 -1.08 25.29
C GLY A 103 -8.49 -1.53 23.84
N ILE A 104 -7.36 -1.31 23.17
CA ILE A 104 -7.14 -1.75 21.79
C ILE A 104 -7.35 -3.25 21.62
N GLU A 105 -7.10 -4.04 22.66
CA GLU A 105 -7.30 -5.50 22.70
C GLU A 105 -8.77 -5.92 22.52
N LYS A 106 -9.71 -5.00 22.70
CA LYS A 106 -11.15 -5.23 22.49
C LYS A 106 -11.58 -4.99 21.04
N SER A 107 -10.74 -4.33 20.24
CA SER A 107 -11.06 -4.02 18.84
C SER A 107 -11.09 -5.28 17.97
N THR A 108 -11.91 -5.25 16.93
CA THR A 108 -11.96 -6.30 15.91
C THR A 108 -10.59 -6.51 15.27
N PHE A 109 -9.90 -5.41 14.93
CA PHE A 109 -8.54 -5.45 14.40
C PHE A 109 -7.60 -6.30 15.29
N PHE A 110 -7.53 -6.00 16.59
CA PHE A 110 -6.61 -6.71 17.49
C PHE A 110 -6.93 -8.21 17.58
N LYS A 111 -8.20 -8.55 17.76
CA LYS A 111 -8.64 -9.95 17.89
C LYS A 111 -8.30 -10.76 16.66
N ILE A 112 -8.61 -10.25 15.47
CA ILE A 112 -8.37 -10.92 14.20
C ILE A 112 -6.88 -11.16 13.95
N TYR A 113 -6.04 -10.14 14.19
CA TYR A 113 -4.59 -10.30 14.04
C TYR A 113 -3.97 -11.16 15.16
N ALA A 114 -4.51 -11.15 16.36
CA ALA A 114 -4.11 -12.07 17.42
C ALA A 114 -4.39 -13.52 17.04
N ASP A 115 -5.58 -13.82 16.51
CA ASP A 115 -5.97 -15.16 16.07
C ASP A 115 -5.08 -15.63 14.90
N LEU A 116 -4.88 -14.77 13.89
CA LEU A 116 -4.02 -15.07 12.75
C LEU A 116 -2.57 -15.37 13.18
N LEU A 117 -1.98 -14.50 13.99
CA LEU A 117 -0.56 -14.58 14.38
C LEU A 117 -0.28 -15.63 15.46
N SER A 118 -1.31 -16.18 16.12
CA SER A 118 -1.20 -17.30 17.06
C SER A 118 -1.56 -18.66 16.43
N SER A 119 -1.93 -18.70 15.15
CA SER A 119 -2.38 -19.93 14.48
C SER A 119 -1.23 -20.90 14.27
N THR A 120 -1.14 -21.96 15.10
CA THR A 120 -0.16 -23.05 14.91
C THR A 120 -0.28 -23.66 13.53
N ARG A 121 -1.51 -23.81 12.99
CA ARG A 121 -1.76 -24.33 11.64
C ARG A 121 -1.03 -23.52 10.56
N LEU A 122 -1.04 -22.18 10.63
CA LEU A 122 -0.31 -21.31 9.69
C LEU A 122 1.19 -21.52 9.81
N PHE A 123 1.73 -21.48 11.03
CA PHE A 123 3.16 -21.54 11.25
C PHE A 123 3.75 -22.94 10.97
N ASP A 124 3.03 -24.01 11.29
CA ASP A 124 3.44 -25.39 10.96
C ASP A 124 3.49 -25.59 9.45
N ALA A 125 2.47 -25.14 8.73
CA ALA A 125 2.41 -25.22 7.29
C ALA A 125 3.53 -24.39 6.62
N ALA A 126 3.81 -23.20 7.12
CA ALA A 126 4.88 -22.35 6.61
C ALA A 126 6.25 -23.01 6.83
N GLN A 127 6.49 -23.54 8.03
CA GLN A 127 7.75 -24.21 8.37
C GLN A 127 7.98 -25.45 7.49
N GLN A 128 6.97 -26.30 7.31
CA GLN A 128 7.05 -27.50 6.46
C GLN A 128 7.41 -27.17 5.01
N ARG A 129 6.97 -26.01 4.51
CA ARG A 129 7.20 -25.56 3.12
C ARG A 129 8.39 -24.61 2.97
N GLY A 130 9.14 -24.38 4.07
CA GLY A 130 10.32 -23.50 4.09
C GLY A 130 10.00 -22.02 3.93
N TYR A 131 8.79 -21.58 4.32
CA TYR A 131 8.41 -20.18 4.35
C TYR A 131 8.55 -19.58 5.76
N GLN A 132 8.84 -18.29 5.80
CA GLN A 132 8.78 -17.48 7.02
C GLN A 132 7.55 -16.60 7.00
N ILE A 133 6.82 -16.55 8.11
CA ILE A 133 5.76 -15.55 8.33
C ILE A 133 6.40 -14.34 8.98
N CYS A 134 6.29 -13.20 8.33
CA CYS A 134 6.87 -11.94 8.76
C CYS A 134 5.75 -10.93 9.04
N PHE A 135 5.94 -10.07 10.04
CA PHE A 135 5.02 -8.99 10.35
C PHE A 135 5.76 -7.64 10.31
N PHE A 136 5.15 -6.66 9.70
CA PHE A 136 5.67 -5.29 9.66
C PHE A 136 4.64 -4.31 10.20
N ASP A 137 5.00 -3.66 11.31
CA ASP A 137 4.16 -2.61 11.91
C ASP A 137 4.07 -1.38 11.02
N HIS A 138 2.86 -0.84 10.91
CA HIS A 138 2.72 0.47 10.30
C HIS A 138 3.37 1.55 11.21
N PRO A 139 4.14 2.51 10.67
CA PRO A 139 4.82 3.53 11.49
C PRO A 139 3.91 4.29 12.47
N ASN A 140 2.64 4.51 12.08
CA ASN A 140 1.64 5.18 12.92
C ASN A 140 0.92 4.28 13.94
N MET A 141 1.14 2.95 13.91
CA MET A 141 0.45 2.01 14.81
C MET A 141 1.33 0.77 15.05
N ARG A 142 2.09 0.78 16.14
CA ARG A 142 3.00 -0.30 16.49
C ARG A 142 2.34 -1.28 17.44
N VAL A 143 1.81 -2.37 16.93
CA VAL A 143 1.05 -3.38 17.67
C VAL A 143 1.80 -4.69 17.89
N ALA A 144 2.87 -4.95 17.13
CA ALA A 144 3.61 -6.22 17.20
C ALA A 144 4.12 -6.58 18.60
N GLY A 145 4.39 -5.57 19.45
CA GLY A 145 4.84 -5.77 20.82
C GLY A 145 3.77 -6.30 21.75
N ILE A 146 2.49 -6.09 21.46
CA ILE A 146 1.35 -6.45 22.32
C ILE A 146 0.45 -7.52 21.72
N LEU A 147 0.53 -7.81 20.42
CA LEU A 147 -0.24 -8.88 19.79
C LEU A 147 0.25 -10.25 20.30
N PRO A 148 -0.66 -11.13 20.74
CA PRO A 148 -0.36 -12.56 20.89
C PRO A 148 0.17 -13.11 19.55
N LYS A 149 1.18 -13.96 19.59
CA LYS A 149 1.83 -14.47 18.40
C LYS A 149 2.60 -15.75 18.64
N ASP A 150 2.70 -16.58 17.62
CA ASP A 150 3.60 -17.75 17.62
C ASP A 150 5.06 -17.30 17.72
N GLY A 151 5.89 -18.04 18.44
CA GLY A 151 7.31 -17.73 18.62
C GLY A 151 8.16 -17.74 17.35
N ARG A 152 7.64 -18.31 16.27
CA ARG A 152 8.29 -18.35 14.94
C ARG A 152 8.03 -17.11 14.09
N LEU A 153 7.15 -16.20 14.53
CA LEU A 153 6.88 -14.95 13.80
C LEU A 153 8.13 -14.08 13.74
N VAL A 154 8.49 -13.66 12.54
CA VAL A 154 9.60 -12.73 12.32
C VAL A 154 9.07 -11.30 12.29
N LEU A 155 9.47 -10.48 13.27
CA LEU A 155 9.16 -9.06 13.26
C LEU A 155 10.20 -8.32 12.40
N LEU A 156 9.73 -7.71 11.31
CA LEU A 156 10.60 -6.92 10.46
C LEU A 156 10.95 -5.57 11.14
N PRO A 157 12.21 -5.14 11.12
CA PRO A 157 12.60 -3.90 11.79
C PRO A 157 12.01 -2.68 11.07
N ASN A 158 11.55 -1.70 11.84
CA ASN A 158 10.98 -0.45 11.32
C ASN A 158 11.97 0.41 10.51
N THR A 159 13.25 0.08 10.53
CA THR A 159 14.29 0.69 9.70
C THR A 159 14.36 0.08 8.30
N MET A 160 13.69 -1.07 8.08
CA MET A 160 13.65 -1.70 6.75
C MET A 160 12.79 -0.87 5.80
N THR A 161 13.30 -0.59 4.62
CA THR A 161 12.56 0.16 3.61
C THR A 161 11.51 -0.71 2.93
N TYR A 162 10.39 -0.13 2.52
CA TYR A 162 9.34 -0.82 1.76
C TYR A 162 9.92 -1.51 0.51
N ARG A 163 10.85 -0.84 -0.19
CA ARG A 163 11.54 -1.44 -1.33
C ARG A 163 12.22 -2.77 -0.98
N ASN A 164 12.89 -2.85 0.16
CA ASN A 164 13.57 -4.07 0.59
C ASN A 164 12.57 -5.15 1.01
N ILE A 165 11.51 -4.77 1.74
CA ILE A 165 10.41 -5.67 2.12
C ILE A 165 9.78 -6.26 0.85
N PHE A 166 9.40 -5.42 -0.10
CA PHE A 166 8.75 -5.85 -1.33
C PHE A 166 9.67 -6.70 -2.20
N SER A 167 10.96 -6.38 -2.25
CA SER A 167 11.93 -7.22 -2.97
C SER A 167 11.98 -8.64 -2.41
N GLN A 168 12.03 -8.78 -1.08
CA GLN A 168 12.26 -10.06 -0.42
C GLN A 168 10.99 -10.88 -0.18
N ALA A 169 9.83 -10.25 -0.01
CA ALA A 169 8.56 -10.96 0.17
C ALA A 169 8.21 -11.80 -1.05
N SER A 170 7.71 -13.02 -0.84
CA SER A 170 7.11 -13.86 -1.88
C SER A 170 5.61 -13.58 -2.04
N LEU A 171 4.94 -13.22 -0.95
CA LEU A 171 3.54 -12.85 -0.90
C LEU A 171 3.34 -11.75 0.12
N LEU A 172 2.43 -10.82 -0.16
CA LEU A 172 2.01 -9.76 0.75
C LEU A 172 0.57 -10.00 1.21
N VAL A 173 0.35 -9.96 2.52
CA VAL A 173 -0.98 -9.80 3.12
C VAL A 173 -1.10 -8.36 3.58
N THR A 174 -2.04 -7.63 3.02
CA THR A 174 -2.34 -6.25 3.41
C THR A 174 -3.86 -6.07 3.48
N ASP A 175 -4.35 -4.84 3.58
CA ASP A 175 -5.80 -4.58 3.69
C ASP A 175 -6.24 -3.39 2.83
N TYR A 176 -6.16 -2.16 3.32
CA TYR A 176 -6.60 -0.91 2.67
C TYR A 176 -5.44 0.01 2.28
N SER A 177 -4.28 -0.55 2.02
CA SER A 177 -3.04 0.18 1.86
C SER A 177 -2.61 0.35 0.41
N SER A 178 -2.21 1.56 0.06
CA SER A 178 -1.59 1.85 -1.24
C SER A 178 -0.28 1.09 -1.51
N VAL A 179 0.33 0.47 -0.49
CA VAL A 179 1.51 -0.40 -0.68
C VAL A 179 1.21 -1.62 -1.55
N ALA A 180 -0.09 -2.02 -1.64
CA ALA A 180 -0.54 -3.09 -2.53
C ALA A 180 -0.18 -2.82 -3.99
N PHE A 181 -0.27 -1.56 -4.44
CA PHE A 181 0.06 -1.17 -5.80
C PHE A 181 1.55 -1.33 -6.10
N ASP A 182 2.42 -0.89 -5.19
CA ASP A 182 3.87 -1.04 -5.34
C ASP A 182 4.27 -2.52 -5.39
N PHE A 183 3.63 -3.36 -4.57
CA PHE A 183 3.88 -4.79 -4.55
C PHE A 183 3.34 -5.49 -5.81
N ALA A 184 2.12 -5.15 -6.25
CA ALA A 184 1.52 -5.66 -7.47
C ALA A 184 2.34 -5.31 -8.72
N TYR A 185 2.96 -4.12 -8.76
CA TYR A 185 3.87 -3.72 -9.84
C TYR A 185 5.01 -4.72 -10.06
N LEU A 186 5.43 -5.41 -9.01
CA LEU A 186 6.41 -6.51 -9.10
C LEU A 186 5.84 -7.83 -9.62
N ARG A 187 4.53 -7.90 -9.88
CA ARG A 187 3.80 -9.11 -10.32
C ARG A 187 3.92 -10.26 -9.34
N LYS A 188 3.89 -9.94 -8.05
CA LYS A 188 3.88 -10.89 -6.95
C LYS A 188 2.47 -11.03 -6.37
N PRO A 189 2.10 -12.22 -5.89
CA PRO A 189 0.78 -12.44 -5.31
C PRO A 189 0.59 -11.64 -4.03
N LEU A 190 -0.57 -11.06 -3.87
CA LEU A 190 -0.99 -10.40 -2.64
C LEU A 190 -2.41 -10.83 -2.28
N VAL A 191 -2.77 -10.63 -1.01
CA VAL A 191 -4.11 -10.89 -0.48
C VAL A 191 -4.54 -9.68 0.33
N TYR A 192 -5.78 -9.26 0.13
CA TYR A 192 -6.41 -8.21 0.90
C TYR A 192 -7.19 -8.83 2.07
N PHE A 193 -6.73 -8.61 3.30
CA PHE A 193 -7.37 -9.09 4.51
C PHE A 193 -8.20 -7.97 5.16
N GLN A 194 -9.49 -7.94 4.86
CA GLN A 194 -10.40 -6.84 5.17
C GLN A 194 -11.48 -7.22 6.20
N ALA A 195 -11.11 -7.95 7.24
CA ALA A 195 -12.04 -8.50 8.22
C ALA A 195 -12.72 -7.47 9.15
N ASP A 196 -12.23 -6.23 9.19
CA ASP A 196 -12.77 -5.13 10.00
C ASP A 196 -13.31 -3.97 9.15
N THR A 197 -13.83 -4.24 7.95
CA THR A 197 -14.24 -3.24 6.94
C THR A 197 -15.17 -2.15 7.50
N ALA A 198 -16.19 -2.55 8.27
CA ALA A 198 -17.14 -1.59 8.85
C ALA A 198 -16.46 -0.63 9.84
N GLU A 199 -15.60 -1.14 10.73
CA GLU A 199 -14.85 -0.32 11.70
C GLU A 199 -13.80 0.56 10.99
N PHE A 200 -13.16 0.04 9.95
CA PHE A 200 -12.18 0.78 9.18
C PHE A 200 -12.79 2.01 8.54
N TYR A 201 -13.85 1.86 7.75
CA TYR A 201 -14.47 2.99 7.05
C TYR A 201 -15.19 3.97 7.99
N ALA A 202 -15.75 3.49 9.11
CA ALA A 202 -16.33 4.39 10.13
C ALA A 202 -15.27 5.28 10.81
N GLY A 203 -14.01 4.85 10.85
CA GLY A 203 -12.91 5.57 11.51
C GLY A 203 -12.01 6.37 10.56
N GLN A 204 -12.24 6.35 9.26
CA GLN A 204 -11.38 7.01 8.26
C GLN A 204 -11.94 8.38 7.83
N LEU A 205 -11.00 9.25 7.44
CA LEU A 205 -11.28 10.60 6.95
C LEU A 205 -11.52 10.66 5.43
N TYR A 206 -11.45 9.52 4.74
CA TYR A 206 -11.48 9.45 3.28
C TYR A 206 -12.66 8.62 2.80
N ASP A 207 -13.35 9.13 1.80
CA ASP A 207 -14.39 8.39 1.09
C ASP A 207 -13.80 7.31 0.17
N LYS A 208 -14.64 6.35 -0.24
CA LYS A 208 -14.29 5.40 -1.27
C LYS A 208 -13.93 6.16 -2.55
N GLY A 209 -12.81 5.79 -3.15
CA GLY A 209 -12.37 6.36 -4.42
C GLY A 209 -12.84 5.54 -5.63
N TYR A 210 -12.02 5.56 -6.66
CA TYR A 210 -12.32 4.93 -7.96
C TYR A 210 -11.98 3.43 -8.04
N PHE A 211 -11.27 2.88 -7.04
CA PHE A 211 -10.73 1.51 -7.07
C PHE A 211 -11.59 0.56 -6.22
N SER A 212 -12.01 -0.55 -6.81
CA SER A 212 -12.69 -1.66 -6.13
C SER A 212 -11.70 -2.78 -5.87
N TYR A 213 -11.56 -3.18 -4.60
CA TYR A 213 -10.67 -4.30 -4.26
C TYR A 213 -11.14 -5.62 -4.87
N GLU A 214 -12.45 -5.83 -4.98
CA GLU A 214 -13.05 -7.04 -5.55
C GLU A 214 -12.94 -7.08 -7.08
N GLU A 215 -13.18 -5.96 -7.75
CA GLU A 215 -13.22 -5.90 -9.21
C GLU A 215 -11.86 -5.60 -9.83
N ASP A 216 -11.13 -4.63 -9.26
CA ASP A 216 -9.85 -4.13 -9.77
C ASP A 216 -8.64 -4.72 -9.03
N GLY A 217 -8.86 -5.34 -7.87
CA GLY A 217 -7.79 -5.82 -6.98
C GLY A 217 -6.91 -6.89 -7.60
N PHE A 218 -5.69 -6.99 -7.08
CA PHE A 218 -4.62 -7.85 -7.60
C PHE A 218 -4.45 -9.14 -6.80
N GLY A 219 -5.44 -9.50 -6.01
CA GLY A 219 -5.49 -10.69 -5.15
C GLY A 219 -6.86 -10.85 -4.52
N GLU A 220 -7.03 -11.93 -3.76
CA GLU A 220 -8.26 -12.24 -3.05
C GLU A 220 -8.57 -11.20 -1.97
N VAL A 221 -9.84 -10.86 -1.81
CA VAL A 221 -10.36 -10.08 -0.67
C VAL A 221 -10.97 -11.04 0.32
N LEU A 222 -10.41 -11.13 1.52
CA LEU A 222 -10.79 -12.11 2.54
C LEU A 222 -11.18 -11.40 3.84
N TYR A 223 -12.17 -12.00 4.53
CA TYR A 223 -12.84 -11.38 5.67
C TYR A 223 -12.71 -12.19 6.98
N SER A 224 -12.05 -13.38 6.95
CA SER A 224 -11.81 -14.19 8.14
C SER A 224 -10.38 -14.73 8.18
N ALA A 225 -9.86 -14.96 9.39
CA ALA A 225 -8.54 -15.55 9.58
C ALA A 225 -8.43 -16.95 8.98
N ASP A 226 -9.47 -17.76 9.11
CA ASP A 226 -9.48 -19.15 8.59
C ASP A 226 -9.36 -19.17 7.07
N THR A 227 -10.17 -18.36 6.36
CA THR A 227 -10.09 -18.28 4.88
C THR A 227 -8.76 -17.71 4.42
N LEU A 228 -8.19 -16.78 5.17
CA LEU A 228 -6.84 -16.26 4.88
C LEU A 228 -5.79 -17.35 5.03
N ILE A 229 -5.82 -18.13 6.14
CA ILE A 229 -4.88 -19.23 6.36
C ILE A 229 -4.99 -20.25 5.23
N ASP A 230 -6.20 -20.70 4.85
CA ASP A 230 -6.42 -21.64 3.74
C ASP A 230 -5.82 -21.11 2.42
N THR A 231 -6.05 -19.84 2.13
CA THR A 231 -5.50 -19.19 0.95
C THR A 231 -3.97 -19.13 0.98
N LEU A 232 -3.38 -18.78 2.13
CA LEU A 232 -1.92 -18.76 2.27
C LEU A 232 -1.30 -20.15 2.13
N LEU A 233 -1.93 -21.20 2.65
CA LEU A 233 -1.50 -22.58 2.47
C LEU A 233 -1.46 -22.94 0.98
N THR A 234 -2.55 -22.63 0.26
CA THR A 234 -2.63 -22.83 -1.19
C THR A 234 -1.55 -22.11 -1.96
N TYR A 235 -1.28 -20.83 -1.62
CA TYR A 235 -0.20 -20.07 -2.25
C TYR A 235 1.19 -20.65 -1.95
N MET A 236 1.44 -21.09 -0.71
CA MET A 236 2.71 -21.72 -0.35
C MET A 236 2.93 -23.03 -1.11
N GLU A 237 1.89 -23.85 -1.30
CA GLU A 237 1.93 -25.08 -2.10
C GLU A 237 2.24 -24.79 -3.57
N ALA A 238 1.67 -23.72 -4.13
CA ALA A 238 1.90 -23.28 -5.51
C ALA A 238 3.19 -22.44 -5.68
N GLY A 239 4.05 -22.32 -4.65
CA GLY A 239 5.29 -21.55 -4.71
C GLY A 239 5.09 -20.04 -4.72
N CYS A 240 3.98 -19.54 -4.22
CA CYS A 240 3.59 -18.12 -4.20
C CYS A 240 3.66 -17.48 -5.61
N VAL A 241 3.03 -18.12 -6.57
CA VAL A 241 2.87 -17.60 -7.93
C VAL A 241 1.58 -16.80 -8.03
N MET A 242 1.62 -15.62 -8.62
CA MET A 242 0.42 -14.80 -8.86
C MET A 242 -0.52 -15.52 -9.84
N LYS A 243 -1.81 -15.62 -9.49
CA LYS A 243 -2.82 -16.23 -10.35
C LYS A 243 -2.97 -15.46 -11.68
N PRO A 244 -3.28 -16.15 -12.79
CA PRO A 244 -3.36 -15.53 -14.12
C PRO A 244 -4.34 -14.36 -14.20
N GLU A 245 -5.47 -14.45 -13.51
CA GLU A 245 -6.49 -13.39 -13.45
C GLU A 245 -5.94 -12.10 -12.84
N TYR A 246 -5.23 -12.19 -11.70
CA TYR A 246 -4.63 -11.03 -11.05
C TYR A 246 -3.43 -10.50 -11.84
N ARG A 247 -2.69 -11.38 -12.48
CA ARG A 247 -1.61 -10.98 -13.38
C ARG A 247 -2.14 -10.13 -14.54
N ARG A 248 -3.26 -10.53 -15.15
CA ARG A 248 -3.90 -9.76 -16.21
C ARG A 248 -4.34 -8.39 -15.70
N ARG A 249 -5.01 -8.32 -14.52
CA ARG A 249 -5.40 -7.05 -13.90
C ARG A 249 -4.21 -6.12 -13.67
N VAL A 250 -3.08 -6.65 -13.19
CA VAL A 250 -1.83 -5.88 -13.01
C VAL A 250 -1.33 -5.33 -14.35
N ASP A 251 -1.29 -6.16 -15.38
CA ASP A 251 -0.77 -5.78 -16.71
C ASP A 251 -1.68 -4.75 -17.40
N GLU A 252 -2.99 -4.77 -17.14
CA GLU A 252 -3.96 -3.78 -17.63
C GLU A 252 -3.93 -2.48 -16.80
N PHE A 253 -3.70 -2.56 -15.50
CA PHE A 253 -3.74 -1.42 -14.59
C PHE A 253 -2.54 -0.49 -14.73
N PHE A 254 -1.33 -1.03 -14.83
CA PHE A 254 -0.10 -0.23 -14.93
C PHE A 254 0.21 0.12 -16.39
N THR A 255 0.11 1.41 -16.72
CA THR A 255 0.39 1.91 -18.07
C THR A 255 1.85 1.67 -18.50
N PHE A 256 2.78 1.74 -17.55
CA PHE A 256 4.20 1.59 -17.82
C PHE A 256 4.83 0.53 -16.91
N ASN A 257 5.64 -0.34 -17.52
CA ASN A 257 6.33 -1.43 -16.81
C ASN A 257 7.72 -1.70 -17.39
N ASP A 258 8.38 -0.64 -17.82
CA ASP A 258 9.62 -0.66 -18.58
C ASP A 258 10.82 -0.06 -17.84
N LYS A 259 10.64 0.29 -16.54
CA LYS A 259 11.64 0.94 -15.68
C LYS A 259 12.19 2.28 -16.24
N ASN A 260 11.39 2.98 -17.03
CA ASN A 260 11.73 4.29 -17.58
C ASN A 260 10.85 5.42 -17.00
N ASN A 261 10.23 5.19 -15.85
CA ASN A 261 9.35 6.18 -15.21
C ASN A 261 10.10 7.47 -14.85
N SER A 262 11.30 7.33 -14.29
CA SER A 262 12.15 8.48 -13.94
C SER A 262 12.47 9.35 -15.15
N ARG A 263 12.74 8.74 -16.30
CA ARG A 263 13.01 9.45 -17.55
C ARG A 263 11.79 10.23 -18.02
N ARG A 264 10.61 9.60 -18.05
CA ARG A 264 9.36 10.27 -18.46
C ARG A 264 9.05 11.46 -17.57
N VAL A 265 9.16 11.28 -16.25
CA VAL A 265 8.95 12.36 -15.27
C VAL A 265 9.95 13.49 -15.47
N TYR A 266 11.23 13.17 -15.68
CA TYR A 266 12.26 14.16 -15.94
C TYR A 266 11.99 14.99 -17.20
N GLU A 267 11.57 14.36 -18.31
CA GLU A 267 11.26 15.06 -19.55
C GLU A 267 10.06 16.01 -19.40
N GLU A 268 9.02 15.63 -18.64
CA GLU A 268 7.90 16.51 -18.35
C GLU A 268 8.32 17.70 -17.46
N ILE A 269 9.17 17.46 -16.44
CA ILE A 269 9.70 18.51 -15.60
C ILE A 269 10.58 19.46 -16.41
N LYS A 270 11.41 18.94 -17.32
CA LYS A 270 12.27 19.74 -18.20
C LYS A 270 11.45 20.68 -19.06
N LYS A 271 10.41 20.18 -19.73
CA LYS A 271 9.46 20.99 -20.52
C LYS A 271 8.81 22.08 -19.67
N TYR A 272 8.29 21.71 -18.49
CA TYR A 272 7.61 22.63 -17.57
C TYR A 272 8.52 23.73 -17.05
N ALA A 273 9.77 23.41 -16.78
CA ALA A 273 10.75 24.36 -16.25
C ALA A 273 11.39 25.23 -17.33
N HIS A 274 11.11 25.00 -18.62
CA HIS A 274 11.76 25.66 -19.75
C HIS A 274 13.29 25.53 -19.72
N PHE A 275 13.77 24.37 -19.27
CA PHE A 275 15.19 24.00 -19.38
C PHE A 275 15.48 23.52 -20.81
N ASP A 276 15.12 24.32 -21.80
CA ASP A 276 15.61 24.10 -23.16
C ASP A 276 17.05 24.60 -23.22
N ALA A 277 17.93 23.69 -23.62
CA ALA A 277 19.36 23.92 -23.75
C ALA A 277 19.66 24.90 -24.88
#